data_bb715418e94038a9fc0f9f38ddf1a63c
#
_entry.id   bb715418e94038a9fc0f9f38ddf1a63c
#
_cell.length_a   1.000
_cell.length_b   1.000
_cell.length_c   1.000
_cell.angle_alpha   90.00
_cell.angle_beta   90.00
_cell.angle_gamma   90.00
#
_symmetry.space_group_name_H-M   'P 1'
#
loop_
_entity.id
_entity.type
_entity.pdbx_description
1 polymer ?
#
loop_
_entity_poly.entity_id
_entity_poly.type
_entity_poly.pdbx_seq_one_letter_code
_entity_poly.pdbx_strand_id
1 'polypeptide(L)'
;MKKIFLILSALVLVTACDWFVFDNEDSYDATISGRFIDSQTGQLVQFAHPNANKFQVIELEWDKEASQDWYVKPNGTYVNKLVFAGKYKMHTLAQNFYPVENLPFEIKKGDNVVDFTVTPFARILDPKITYEGGKIVARFKVQCSDPSKTNKVDVNLFCYTDRYVSDGYNNVSKQSSSKKSSVQADGSTVIELSIDPTVASGVQFTYKRDHYLRIGAVATGSGVNTAKIYNYSSVYKMDQDYQNITEITNWDEE
;
A
#
# COMPACT_ATOMS: atom_id res chain seq x y z
N MET A 1 -65.49 22.77 -15.43
CA MET A 1 -64.29 23.59 -15.33
C MET A 1 -63.32 23.08 -14.26
N LYS A 2 -63.73 22.79 -13.02
CA LYS A 2 -62.78 22.29 -11.99
C LYS A 2 -62.04 20.97 -12.31
N LYS A 3 -62.68 20.02 -13.03
CA LYS A 3 -62.07 18.74 -13.43
C LYS A 3 -61.04 18.88 -14.55
N ILE A 4 -61.20 19.86 -15.45
CA ILE A 4 -60.26 20.13 -16.55
C ILE A 4 -58.97 20.79 -15.97
N PHE A 5 -59.13 21.64 -14.95
CA PHE A 5 -57.98 22.27 -14.28
C PHE A 5 -57.12 21.24 -13.54
N LEU A 6 -57.74 20.22 -12.95
CA LEU A 6 -57.04 19.15 -12.24
C LEU A 6 -56.25 18.24 -13.20
N ILE A 7 -56.77 17.97 -14.38
CA ILE A 7 -56.10 17.16 -15.42
C ILE A 7 -54.93 17.97 -16.02
N LEU A 8 -55.10 19.28 -16.22
CA LEU A 8 -54.03 20.14 -16.76
C LEU A 8 -52.87 20.29 -15.74
N SER A 9 -53.18 20.40 -14.44
CA SER A 9 -52.14 20.48 -13.40
C SER A 9 -51.40 19.15 -13.20
N ALA A 10 -52.07 18.00 -13.40
CA ALA A 10 -51.42 16.69 -13.36
C ALA A 10 -50.48 16.47 -14.57
N LEU A 11 -50.86 16.97 -15.78
CA LEU A 11 -49.99 16.87 -16.95
C LEU A 11 -48.72 17.71 -16.82
N VAL A 12 -48.77 18.86 -16.17
CA VAL A 12 -47.60 19.71 -15.95
C VAL A 12 -46.62 19.09 -14.92
N LEU A 13 -47.13 18.31 -13.96
CA LEU A 13 -46.29 17.62 -13.00
C LEU A 13 -45.53 16.43 -13.59
N VAL A 14 -46.05 15.78 -14.63
CA VAL A 14 -45.39 14.66 -15.31
C VAL A 14 -44.25 15.12 -16.22
N THR A 15 -44.37 16.31 -16.81
CA THR A 15 -43.32 16.88 -17.70
C THR A 15 -42.21 17.60 -16.92
N ALA A 16 -42.40 17.86 -15.61
CA ALA A 16 -41.39 18.52 -14.78
C ALA A 16 -40.21 17.59 -14.41
N CYS A 17 -40.37 16.27 -14.55
CA CYS A 17 -39.27 15.33 -14.26
C CYS A 17 -38.17 15.34 -15.32
N ASP A 18 -38.46 15.71 -16.59
CA ASP A 18 -37.45 15.76 -17.65
C ASP A 18 -36.71 17.11 -17.74
N TRP A 19 -37.13 18.13 -16.97
CA TRP A 19 -36.51 19.46 -17.04
C TRP A 19 -35.34 19.64 -16.08
N PHE A 20 -35.14 18.75 -15.14
CA PHE A 20 -33.98 18.75 -14.26
C PHE A 20 -33.07 17.56 -14.63
N VAL A 21 -32.33 17.70 -15.70
CA VAL A 21 -31.12 16.88 -15.89
C VAL A 21 -30.12 17.40 -14.89
N PHE A 22 -30.07 16.75 -13.72
CA PHE A 22 -29.19 17.15 -12.61
C PHE A 22 -27.74 16.76 -12.83
N ASP A 23 -27.47 15.89 -13.80
CA ASP A 23 -26.14 15.41 -14.11
C ASP A 23 -26.01 15.22 -15.63
N ASN A 24 -25.26 16.09 -16.29
CA ASN A 24 -24.92 15.98 -17.72
C ASN A 24 -23.49 15.46 -17.86
N GLU A 25 -22.85 14.98 -16.83
CA GLU A 25 -21.50 14.47 -16.97
C GLU A 25 -21.53 13.10 -17.64
N ASP A 26 -20.63 12.90 -18.58
CA ASP A 26 -20.44 11.59 -19.21
C ASP A 26 -20.07 10.56 -18.15
N SER A 27 -20.55 9.34 -18.29
CA SER A 27 -20.14 8.24 -17.42
C SER A 27 -18.66 7.93 -17.62
N TYR A 28 -18.00 7.48 -16.57
CA TYR A 28 -16.61 6.99 -16.67
C TYR A 28 -16.47 6.01 -17.81
N ASP A 29 -15.49 6.21 -18.68
CA ASP A 29 -15.31 5.47 -19.93
C ASP A 29 -14.01 4.66 -19.96
N ALA A 30 -13.28 4.64 -18.83
CA ALA A 30 -12.02 3.90 -18.72
C ALA A 30 -11.84 3.23 -17.35
N THR A 31 -10.99 2.23 -17.34
CA THR A 31 -10.42 1.62 -16.14
C THR A 31 -8.91 1.65 -16.23
N ILE A 32 -8.24 1.72 -15.10
CA ILE A 32 -6.78 1.64 -15.03
C ILE A 32 -6.36 0.70 -13.91
N SER A 33 -5.36 -0.10 -14.19
CA SER A 33 -4.65 -0.91 -13.22
C SER A 33 -3.14 -0.78 -13.42
N GLY A 34 -2.36 -1.17 -12.43
CA GLY A 34 -0.92 -1.14 -12.57
C GLY A 34 -0.20 -1.49 -11.28
N ARG A 35 1.11 -1.31 -11.31
CA ARG A 35 2.02 -1.74 -10.26
C ARG A 35 3.06 -0.66 -9.98
N PHE A 36 3.52 -0.62 -8.74
CA PHE A 36 4.73 0.12 -8.36
C PHE A 36 5.91 -0.85 -8.37
N ILE A 37 6.87 -0.60 -9.25
CA ILE A 37 8.01 -1.48 -9.54
C ILE A 37 9.30 -0.81 -9.08
N ASP A 38 10.10 -1.55 -8.32
CA ASP A 38 11.45 -1.10 -7.96
C ASP A 38 12.37 -1.03 -9.18
N SER A 39 12.93 0.14 -9.40
CA SER A 39 13.79 0.47 -10.54
C SER A 39 15.04 -0.42 -10.66
N GLN A 40 15.52 -1.01 -9.58
CA GLN A 40 16.73 -1.83 -9.58
C GLN A 40 16.43 -3.32 -9.70
N THR A 41 15.39 -3.81 -9.00
CA THR A 41 15.14 -5.25 -8.89
C THR A 41 14.03 -5.73 -9.83
N GLY A 42 13.18 -4.81 -10.33
CA GLY A 42 11.98 -5.16 -11.08
C GLY A 42 10.87 -5.79 -10.22
N GLN A 43 11.07 -5.89 -8.90
CA GLN A 43 10.08 -6.45 -7.97
C GLN A 43 9.04 -5.41 -7.56
N LEU A 44 7.90 -5.87 -7.08
CA LEU A 44 6.85 -4.99 -6.58
C LEU A 44 7.29 -4.30 -5.29
N VAL A 45 7.10 -2.97 -5.24
CA VAL A 45 7.28 -2.21 -4.01
C VAL A 45 6.08 -2.46 -3.10
N GLN A 46 6.35 -2.93 -1.89
CA GLN A 46 5.33 -3.26 -0.91
C GLN A 46 4.94 -2.02 -0.10
N PHE A 47 3.63 -1.82 0.13
CA PHE A 47 3.09 -0.66 0.83
C PHE A 47 2.56 -1.00 2.21
N ALA A 48 2.45 0.01 3.07
CA ALA A 48 1.71 -0.10 4.32
C ALA A 48 0.19 -0.16 4.07
N HIS A 49 -0.57 -0.44 5.12
CA HIS A 49 -2.00 -0.20 5.22
C HIS A 49 -2.32 0.16 6.68
N PRO A 50 -3.10 1.19 6.94
CA PRO A 50 -3.80 2.11 6.02
C PRO A 50 -2.96 3.33 5.61
N ASN A 51 -1.77 3.51 6.16
CA ASN A 51 -0.97 4.72 6.00
C ASN A 51 0.00 4.60 4.82
N ALA A 52 0.31 5.76 4.18
CA ALA A 52 1.28 5.86 3.09
C ALA A 52 1.03 4.85 1.94
N ASN A 53 -0.23 4.65 1.59
CA ASN A 53 -0.65 3.74 0.52
C ASN A 53 -1.44 4.48 -0.57
N LYS A 54 -1.20 5.76 -0.79
CA LYS A 54 -1.87 6.55 -1.80
C LYS A 54 -0.90 7.45 -2.55
N PHE A 55 -1.19 7.70 -3.81
CA PHE A 55 -0.51 8.67 -4.65
C PHE A 55 -1.52 9.64 -5.26
N GLN A 56 -1.06 10.79 -5.68
CA GLN A 56 -1.91 11.79 -6.30
C GLN A 56 -1.83 11.70 -7.81
N VAL A 57 -2.98 11.87 -8.43
CA VAL A 57 -3.12 11.93 -9.88
C VAL A 57 -3.86 13.23 -10.22
N ILE A 58 -3.38 13.93 -11.22
CA ILE A 58 -3.95 15.17 -11.71
C ILE A 58 -4.30 14.96 -13.19
N GLU A 59 -5.55 15.21 -13.54
CA GLU A 59 -6.04 15.24 -14.90
C GLU A 59 -5.71 16.60 -15.55
N LEU A 60 -5.14 16.59 -16.76
CA LEU A 60 -4.50 17.78 -17.35
C LEU A 60 -5.43 18.62 -18.25
N GLU A 61 -6.56 18.09 -18.65
CA GLU A 61 -7.43 18.72 -19.67
C GLU A 61 -8.69 19.36 -19.08
N TRP A 62 -8.71 19.61 -17.77
CA TRP A 62 -9.78 20.30 -17.07
C TRP A 62 -9.44 21.77 -16.79
N ASP A 63 -10.45 22.62 -16.73
CA ASP A 63 -10.30 24.07 -16.42
C ASP A 63 -9.58 24.35 -15.10
N LYS A 64 -9.65 23.41 -14.16
CA LYS A 64 -8.93 23.46 -12.88
C LYS A 64 -8.25 22.12 -12.63
N GLU A 65 -6.93 22.14 -12.62
CA GLU A 65 -6.15 20.99 -12.16
C GLU A 65 -6.48 20.70 -10.69
N ALA A 66 -7.09 19.57 -10.42
CA ALA A 66 -7.38 19.07 -9.08
C ALA A 66 -6.71 17.71 -8.87
N SER A 67 -6.06 17.54 -7.73
CA SER A 67 -5.45 16.27 -7.40
C SER A 67 -6.49 15.30 -6.85
N GLN A 68 -6.42 14.05 -7.30
CA GLN A 68 -7.20 12.93 -6.82
C GLN A 68 -6.26 11.97 -6.07
N ASP A 69 -6.69 11.45 -4.93
CA ASP A 69 -5.96 10.42 -4.20
C ASP A 69 -6.33 9.03 -4.72
N TRP A 70 -5.37 8.30 -5.26
CA TRP A 70 -5.52 6.90 -5.69
C TRP A 70 -4.78 5.98 -4.73
N TYR A 71 -5.35 4.82 -4.46
CA TYR A 71 -4.88 3.91 -3.43
C TYR A 71 -4.13 2.71 -4.01
N VAL A 72 -3.07 2.31 -3.31
CA VAL A 72 -2.23 1.16 -3.61
C VAL A 72 -2.52 0.05 -2.61
N LYS A 73 -2.68 -1.19 -3.09
CA LYS A 73 -2.78 -2.37 -2.24
C LYS A 73 -1.43 -2.65 -1.56
N PRO A 74 -1.39 -3.37 -0.43
CA PRO A 74 -0.14 -3.69 0.27
C PRO A 74 0.92 -4.40 -0.58
N ASN A 75 0.53 -5.11 -1.62
CA ASN A 75 1.41 -5.79 -2.56
C ASN A 75 1.95 -4.87 -3.69
N GLY A 76 1.65 -3.58 -3.65
CA GLY A 76 2.14 -2.63 -4.66
C GLY A 76 1.32 -2.55 -5.94
N THR A 77 0.16 -3.19 -6.00
CA THR A 77 -0.77 -3.07 -7.13
C THR A 77 -1.84 -2.01 -6.87
N TYR A 78 -2.39 -1.44 -7.93
CA TYR A 78 -3.52 -0.52 -7.82
C TYR A 78 -4.54 -0.76 -8.94
N VAL A 79 -5.77 -0.33 -8.70
CA VAL A 79 -6.85 -0.35 -9.67
C VAL A 79 -7.81 0.81 -9.41
N ASN A 80 -8.22 1.51 -10.47
CA ASN A 80 -9.31 2.47 -10.42
C ASN A 80 -10.23 2.21 -11.62
N LYS A 81 -11.52 2.01 -11.34
CA LYS A 81 -12.53 1.72 -12.36
C LYS A 81 -13.38 2.93 -12.69
N LEU A 82 -13.12 4.06 -12.06
CA LEU A 82 -13.90 5.28 -12.16
C LEU A 82 -12.99 6.40 -12.65
N VAL A 83 -12.57 6.30 -13.93
CA VAL A 83 -11.67 7.28 -14.58
C VAL A 83 -12.18 7.61 -15.97
N PHE A 84 -11.80 8.78 -16.46
CA PHE A 84 -12.01 9.19 -17.85
C PHE A 84 -10.76 8.91 -18.68
N ALA A 85 -10.95 8.71 -19.98
CA ALA A 85 -9.84 8.73 -20.91
C ALA A 85 -9.29 10.17 -21.02
N GLY A 86 -7.96 10.33 -20.94
CA GLY A 86 -7.34 11.65 -20.95
C GLY A 86 -5.84 11.60 -20.61
N LYS A 87 -5.26 12.76 -20.48
CA LYS A 87 -3.86 12.95 -20.07
C LYS A 87 -3.78 13.25 -18.58
N TYR A 88 -2.86 12.60 -17.93
CA TYR A 88 -2.67 12.66 -16.49
C TYR A 88 -1.21 12.89 -16.13
N LYS A 89 -0.98 13.36 -14.92
CA LYS A 89 0.33 13.33 -14.28
C LYS A 89 0.23 12.72 -12.88
N MET A 90 1.20 11.89 -12.54
CA MET A 90 1.33 11.31 -11.21
C MET A 90 2.27 12.17 -10.38
N HIS A 91 1.88 12.38 -9.13
CA HIS A 91 2.66 13.03 -8.09
C HIS A 91 2.62 12.18 -6.82
N THR A 92 3.75 12.01 -6.15
CA THR A 92 3.79 11.22 -4.94
C THR A 92 3.77 12.10 -3.70
N LEU A 93 2.93 11.73 -2.76
CA LEU A 93 2.99 12.20 -1.38
C LEU A 93 4.19 11.57 -0.67
N ALA A 94 4.28 11.76 0.65
CA ALA A 94 5.24 11.02 1.45
C ALA A 94 5.01 9.51 1.32
N GLN A 95 6.00 8.80 0.79
CA GLN A 95 5.98 7.39 0.46
C GLN A 95 7.23 6.68 0.98
N ASN A 96 7.31 5.37 0.78
CA ASN A 96 8.47 4.56 1.13
C ASN A 96 9.53 4.50 0.00
N PHE A 97 9.47 5.44 -0.92
CA PHE A 97 10.43 5.60 -2.02
C PHE A 97 10.74 7.09 -2.27
N TYR A 98 11.78 7.36 -3.03
CA TYR A 98 12.16 8.73 -3.38
C TYR A 98 11.04 9.41 -4.18
N PRO A 99 10.74 10.69 -3.90
CA PRO A 99 9.63 11.41 -4.54
C PRO A 99 9.70 11.34 -6.07
N VAL A 100 8.53 11.16 -6.67
CA VAL A 100 8.30 11.29 -8.12
C VAL A 100 7.31 12.42 -8.31
N GLU A 101 7.66 13.36 -9.17
CA GLU A 101 6.82 14.53 -9.43
C GLU A 101 6.53 14.68 -10.92
N ASN A 102 5.27 14.99 -11.22
CA ASN A 102 4.81 15.34 -12.56
C ASN A 102 5.12 14.27 -13.63
N LEU A 103 5.07 12.99 -13.27
CA LEU A 103 5.25 11.90 -14.22
C LEU A 103 4.01 11.79 -15.13
N PRO A 104 4.12 12.11 -16.43
CA PRO A 104 2.97 12.08 -17.32
C PRO A 104 2.60 10.65 -17.72
N PHE A 105 1.30 10.41 -17.90
CA PHE A 105 0.76 9.20 -18.49
C PHE A 105 -0.58 9.48 -19.17
N GLU A 106 -1.05 8.56 -20.00
CA GLU A 106 -2.30 8.66 -20.75
C GLU A 106 -3.20 7.48 -20.43
N ILE A 107 -4.50 7.75 -20.30
CA ILE A 107 -5.56 6.75 -20.15
C ILE A 107 -6.40 6.80 -21.42
N LYS A 108 -6.57 5.66 -22.07
CA LYS A 108 -7.45 5.47 -23.23
C LYS A 108 -8.79 4.90 -22.79
N LYS A 109 -9.83 5.06 -23.63
CA LYS A 109 -11.12 4.41 -23.37
C LYS A 109 -10.96 2.89 -23.23
N GLY A 110 -11.68 2.32 -22.25
CA GLY A 110 -11.59 0.92 -21.89
C GLY A 110 -10.48 0.61 -20.87
N ASP A 111 -9.92 -0.60 -20.94
CA ASP A 111 -8.97 -1.08 -19.95
C ASP A 111 -7.54 -0.61 -20.23
N ASN A 112 -6.88 -0.11 -19.20
CA ASN A 112 -5.50 0.37 -19.25
C ASN A 112 -4.63 -0.30 -18.20
N VAL A 113 -3.35 -0.50 -18.55
CA VAL A 113 -2.32 -0.97 -17.63
C VAL A 113 -1.16 0.03 -17.65
N VAL A 114 -0.88 0.65 -16.50
CA VAL A 114 0.21 1.61 -16.35
C VAL A 114 1.03 1.26 -15.12
N ASP A 115 2.28 0.88 -15.29
CA ASP A 115 3.20 0.58 -14.21
C ASP A 115 4.07 1.81 -13.91
N PHE A 116 4.29 2.10 -12.61
CA PHE A 116 5.17 3.17 -12.16
C PHE A 116 6.47 2.61 -11.61
N THR A 117 7.59 2.97 -12.22
CA THR A 117 8.92 2.58 -11.74
C THR A 117 9.41 3.61 -10.73
N VAL A 118 9.74 3.16 -9.52
CA VAL A 118 10.17 4.00 -8.40
C VAL A 118 11.42 3.44 -7.74
N THR A 119 12.10 4.26 -6.94
CA THR A 119 13.29 3.85 -6.18
C THR A 119 12.94 3.83 -4.69
N PRO A 120 12.72 2.67 -4.06
CA PRO A 120 12.44 2.59 -2.63
C PRO A 120 13.63 3.11 -1.81
N PHE A 121 13.39 3.61 -0.59
CA PHE A 121 14.49 4.05 0.27
C PHE A 121 15.39 2.91 0.71
N ALA A 122 14.78 1.77 1.01
CA ALA A 122 15.49 0.55 1.41
C ALA A 122 14.83 -0.69 0.80
N ARG A 123 15.60 -1.76 0.67
CA ARG A 123 15.16 -3.08 0.19
C ARG A 123 15.40 -4.12 1.24
N ILE A 124 14.43 -4.96 1.48
CA ILE A 124 14.58 -6.17 2.30
C ILE A 124 14.94 -7.30 1.35
N LEU A 125 16.09 -7.92 1.58
CA LEU A 125 16.65 -8.95 0.72
C LEU A 125 16.64 -10.30 1.44
N ASP A 126 16.39 -11.38 0.71
CA ASP A 126 16.42 -12.77 1.19
C ASP A 126 15.62 -13.00 2.49
N PRO A 127 14.39 -12.49 2.63
CA PRO A 127 13.62 -12.64 3.86
C PRO A 127 13.25 -14.11 4.10
N LYS A 128 13.57 -14.60 5.29
CA LYS A 128 13.19 -15.94 5.73
C LYS A 128 12.61 -15.85 7.13
N ILE A 129 11.39 -16.34 7.31
CA ILE A 129 10.73 -16.40 8.61
C ILE A 129 10.46 -17.86 8.95
N THR A 130 10.87 -18.28 10.15
CA THR A 130 10.75 -19.66 10.65
C THR A 130 10.23 -19.67 12.08
N TYR A 131 9.66 -20.78 12.51
CA TYR A 131 9.40 -21.06 13.93
C TYR A 131 10.43 -22.05 14.42
N GLU A 132 11.28 -21.63 15.34
CA GLU A 132 12.37 -22.44 15.88
C GLU A 132 12.67 -22.07 17.34
N GLY A 133 13.00 -23.06 18.16
CA GLY A 133 13.32 -22.84 19.57
C GLY A 133 12.19 -22.17 20.37
N GLY A 134 10.92 -22.34 19.96
CA GLY A 134 9.76 -21.71 20.59
C GLY A 134 9.55 -20.25 20.20
N LYS A 135 10.27 -19.75 19.20
CA LYS A 135 10.18 -18.36 18.73
C LYS A 135 9.93 -18.28 17.24
N ILE A 136 9.26 -17.22 16.81
CA ILE A 136 9.19 -16.80 15.42
C ILE A 136 10.48 -16.02 15.15
N VAL A 137 11.30 -16.49 14.22
CA VAL A 137 12.59 -15.89 13.89
C VAL A 137 12.61 -15.44 12.44
N ALA A 138 12.93 -14.17 12.22
CA ALA A 138 13.11 -13.60 10.88
C ALA A 138 14.59 -13.31 10.64
N ARG A 139 15.14 -13.86 9.53
CA ARG A 139 16.50 -13.58 9.03
C ARG A 139 16.40 -12.96 7.66
N PHE A 140 17.09 -11.86 7.46
CA PHE A 140 17.07 -11.08 6.23
C PHE A 140 18.27 -10.16 6.13
N LYS A 141 18.45 -9.53 4.97
CA LYS A 141 19.41 -8.45 4.78
C LYS A 141 18.64 -7.19 4.38
N VAL A 142 19.28 -6.02 4.54
CA VAL A 142 18.71 -4.75 4.07
C VAL A 142 19.74 -3.98 3.28
N GLN A 143 19.31 -3.34 2.21
CA GLN A 143 20.12 -2.45 1.38
C GLN A 143 19.43 -1.11 1.21
N CYS A 144 20.13 0.00 1.51
CA CYS A 144 19.68 1.33 1.10
C CYS A 144 19.90 1.54 -0.40
N SER A 145 18.94 2.15 -1.07
CA SER A 145 19.03 2.42 -2.52
C SER A 145 20.10 3.46 -2.86
N ASP A 146 20.31 4.42 -1.97
CA ASP A 146 21.32 5.45 -2.11
C ASP A 146 22.20 5.50 -0.85
N PRO A 147 23.29 4.73 -0.81
CA PRO A 147 24.18 4.69 0.35
C PRO A 147 24.90 6.03 0.63
N SER A 148 24.94 6.93 -0.35
CA SER A 148 25.54 8.27 -0.16
C SER A 148 24.66 9.16 0.72
N LYS A 149 23.35 8.93 0.73
CA LYS A 149 22.39 9.66 1.56
C LYS A 149 22.18 9.01 2.91
N THR A 150 22.11 7.68 2.93
CA THR A 150 21.99 6.91 4.16
C THR A 150 22.42 5.47 3.94
N ASN A 151 23.03 4.86 4.94
CA ASN A 151 23.40 3.45 4.98
C ASN A 151 22.89 2.74 6.24
N LYS A 152 21.95 3.37 6.95
CA LYS A 152 21.38 2.84 8.19
C LYS A 152 19.86 2.80 8.11
N VAL A 153 19.29 1.80 8.75
CA VAL A 153 17.84 1.58 8.85
C VAL A 153 17.47 1.16 10.26
N ASP A 154 16.25 1.49 10.66
CA ASP A 154 15.59 0.80 11.76
C ASP A 154 14.75 -0.33 11.18
N VAL A 155 14.76 -1.50 11.80
CA VAL A 155 14.05 -2.68 11.32
C VAL A 155 13.12 -3.24 12.37
N ASN A 156 11.97 -3.73 11.92
CA ASN A 156 10.94 -4.35 12.74
C ASN A 156 10.40 -5.62 12.09
N LEU A 157 10.11 -6.62 12.92
CA LEU A 157 9.27 -7.75 12.58
C LEU A 157 7.88 -7.49 13.15
N PHE A 158 6.90 -7.30 12.28
CA PHE A 158 5.51 -7.05 12.63
C PHE A 158 4.75 -8.37 12.65
N CYS A 159 3.76 -8.47 13.55
CA CYS A 159 2.82 -9.58 13.60
C CYS A 159 1.42 -9.07 13.89
N TYR A 160 0.44 -9.54 13.14
CA TYR A 160 -0.95 -9.18 13.30
C TYR A 160 -1.87 -10.36 12.98
N THR A 161 -3.16 -10.22 13.28
CA THR A 161 -4.18 -11.25 13.02
C THR A 161 -4.83 -11.14 11.66
N ASP A 162 -4.36 -10.22 10.82
CA ASP A 162 -4.85 -9.96 9.48
C ASP A 162 -3.70 -9.70 8.52
N ARG A 163 -3.90 -9.98 7.23
CA ARG A 163 -2.90 -9.78 6.16
C ARG A 163 -2.47 -8.33 5.94
N TYR A 164 -3.21 -7.36 6.47
CA TYR A 164 -2.82 -5.95 6.44
C TYR A 164 -1.76 -5.55 7.47
N VAL A 165 -1.02 -6.53 7.99
CA VAL A 165 0.09 -6.34 8.94
C VAL A 165 1.08 -5.27 8.47
N SER A 166 1.35 -4.28 9.35
CA SER A 166 2.22 -3.14 9.10
C SER A 166 2.59 -2.45 10.42
N ASP A 167 3.26 -1.31 10.36
CA ASP A 167 3.50 -0.47 11.53
C ASP A 167 2.20 0.04 12.18
N GLY A 168 1.15 0.26 11.40
CA GLY A 168 -0.19 0.64 11.87
C GLY A 168 -1.00 -0.52 12.44
N TYR A 169 -0.74 -1.75 11.99
CA TYR A 169 -1.43 -2.97 12.42
C TYR A 169 -0.43 -4.00 12.92
N ASN A 170 -0.10 -3.91 14.22
CA ASN A 170 0.93 -4.71 14.85
C ASN A 170 0.64 -5.00 16.32
N ASN A 171 0.70 -6.27 16.70
CA ASN A 171 0.44 -6.75 18.06
C ASN A 171 1.72 -7.00 18.89
N VAL A 172 2.92 -6.80 18.32
CA VAL A 172 4.21 -7.14 18.97
C VAL A 172 5.10 -5.93 19.30
N SER A 173 4.57 -4.73 19.21
CA SER A 173 5.34 -3.48 19.37
C SER A 173 6.12 -3.37 20.68
N LYS A 174 5.73 -4.12 21.72
CA LYS A 174 6.37 -4.12 23.04
C LYS A 174 7.54 -5.10 23.17
N GLN A 175 7.72 -6.04 22.25
CA GLN A 175 8.85 -6.96 22.31
C GLN A 175 10.11 -6.33 21.72
N SER A 176 11.15 -6.17 22.54
CA SER A 176 12.41 -5.54 22.10
C SER A 176 13.15 -6.39 21.06
N SER A 177 13.01 -7.72 21.11
CA SER A 177 13.62 -8.65 20.15
C SER A 177 13.01 -8.56 18.72
N SER A 178 11.84 -7.97 18.59
CA SER A 178 11.19 -7.77 17.27
C SER A 178 11.71 -6.56 16.51
N LYS A 179 12.65 -5.79 17.05
CA LYS A 179 13.16 -4.57 16.42
C LYS A 179 14.64 -4.34 16.70
N LYS A 180 15.30 -3.68 15.77
CA LYS A 180 16.67 -3.14 15.92
C LYS A 180 16.77 -1.76 15.27
N SER A 181 17.52 -0.87 15.89
CA SER A 181 17.75 0.48 15.37
C SER A 181 19.15 0.64 14.83
N SER A 182 19.29 1.53 13.85
CA SER A 182 20.57 1.93 13.26
C SER A 182 21.43 0.75 12.74
N VAL A 183 20.78 -0.30 12.20
CA VAL A 183 21.51 -1.40 11.56
C VAL A 183 22.08 -0.97 10.22
N GLN A 184 23.24 -1.54 9.86
CA GLN A 184 23.83 -1.29 8.54
C GLN A 184 22.98 -1.90 7.44
N ALA A 185 22.74 -1.11 6.40
CA ALA A 185 21.95 -1.47 5.24
C ALA A 185 22.85 -1.62 3.99
N ASP A 186 23.83 -2.52 4.08
CA ASP A 186 24.86 -2.78 3.06
C ASP A 186 24.49 -3.89 2.07
N GLY A 187 23.34 -4.56 2.28
CA GLY A 187 22.88 -5.67 1.45
C GLY A 187 23.58 -7.01 1.75
N SER A 188 24.53 -7.06 2.68
CA SER A 188 25.33 -8.25 2.97
C SER A 188 25.15 -8.78 4.39
N THR A 189 25.03 -7.89 5.36
CA THR A 189 24.89 -8.23 6.77
C THR A 189 23.53 -8.87 7.06
N VAL A 190 23.55 -10.09 7.61
CA VAL A 190 22.34 -10.80 8.05
C VAL A 190 21.83 -10.20 9.36
N ILE A 191 20.58 -9.80 9.34
CA ILE A 191 19.86 -9.28 10.50
C ILE A 191 18.92 -10.38 11.00
N GLU A 192 18.88 -10.61 12.30
CA GLU A 192 17.95 -11.52 12.95
C GLU A 192 17.06 -10.75 13.92
N LEU A 193 15.74 -10.95 13.80
CA LEU A 193 14.71 -10.46 14.72
C LEU A 193 13.89 -11.65 15.21
N SER A 194 13.29 -11.56 16.40
CA SER A 194 12.45 -12.63 16.90
C SER A 194 11.24 -12.12 17.69
N ILE A 195 10.19 -12.93 17.69
CA ILE A 195 8.98 -12.75 18.49
C ILE A 195 8.82 -14.01 19.34
N ASP A 196 8.62 -13.84 20.64
CA ASP A 196 8.27 -14.90 21.56
C ASP A 196 6.75 -14.92 21.74
N PRO A 197 6.04 -15.94 21.23
CA PRO A 197 4.59 -16.01 21.33
C PRO A 197 4.08 -16.28 22.76
N THR A 198 4.96 -16.68 23.68
CA THR A 198 4.59 -16.96 25.08
C THR A 198 4.68 -15.73 25.98
N VAL A 199 5.35 -14.68 25.53
CA VAL A 199 5.48 -13.44 26.30
C VAL A 199 4.21 -12.60 26.17
N ALA A 200 3.50 -12.43 27.27
CA ALA A 200 2.24 -11.68 27.39
C ALA A 200 2.40 -10.15 27.21
N SER A 201 3.28 -9.69 26.34
CA SER A 201 3.52 -8.26 26.13
C SER A 201 2.95 -7.79 24.81
N GLY A 202 1.63 -7.73 24.72
CA GLY A 202 0.93 -7.07 23.61
C GLY A 202 0.64 -7.96 22.40
N VAL A 203 1.13 -9.18 22.34
CA VAL A 203 0.72 -10.16 21.33
C VAL A 203 -0.30 -11.09 21.93
N GLN A 204 -1.41 -11.17 21.29
CA GLN A 204 -2.46 -12.07 21.72
C GLN A 204 -2.38 -13.37 20.93
N PHE A 205 -1.32 -14.15 21.14
CA PHE A 205 -1.30 -15.57 20.75
C PHE A 205 -2.17 -16.44 21.64
N THR A 206 -3.01 -15.81 22.48
CA THR A 206 -3.92 -16.48 23.41
C THR A 206 -4.95 -17.35 22.69
N TYR A 207 -5.29 -16.99 21.48
CA TYR A 207 -6.27 -17.74 20.69
C TYR A 207 -5.56 -18.43 19.53
N LYS A 208 -5.88 -19.71 19.31
CA LYS A 208 -5.44 -20.44 18.15
C LYS A 208 -6.06 -19.86 16.88
N ARG A 209 -5.25 -19.21 16.08
CA ARG A 209 -5.64 -18.59 14.79
C ARG A 209 -4.41 -18.40 13.93
N ASP A 210 -4.63 -18.17 12.65
CA ASP A 210 -3.59 -17.73 11.76
C ASP A 210 -3.07 -16.33 12.15
N HIS A 211 -1.78 -16.12 11.96
CA HIS A 211 -1.15 -14.82 12.14
C HIS A 211 -0.40 -14.44 10.86
N TYR A 212 -0.24 -13.16 10.67
CA TYR A 212 0.46 -12.60 9.53
C TYR A 212 1.69 -11.86 10.00
N LEU A 213 2.80 -12.11 9.31
CA LEU A 213 4.12 -11.62 9.65
C LEU A 213 4.65 -10.77 8.52
N ARG A 214 5.36 -9.72 8.85
CA ARG A 214 5.96 -8.83 7.87
C ARG A 214 7.20 -8.17 8.41
N ILE A 215 8.27 -8.10 7.63
CA ILE A 215 9.47 -7.37 7.97
C ILE A 215 9.33 -5.95 7.42
N GLY A 216 9.68 -4.96 8.23
CA GLY A 216 9.75 -3.56 7.82
C GLY A 216 11.12 -2.97 8.06
N ALA A 217 11.56 -2.09 7.16
CA ALA A 217 12.78 -1.32 7.28
C ALA A 217 12.49 0.15 6.99
N VAL A 218 12.91 1.04 7.85
CA VAL A 218 12.80 2.49 7.64
C VAL A 218 14.20 3.08 7.56
N ALA A 219 14.51 3.70 6.42
CA ALA A 219 15.79 4.38 6.21
C ALA A 219 15.89 5.58 7.15
N THR A 220 17.04 5.71 7.83
CA THR A 220 17.31 6.78 8.78
C THR A 220 18.47 7.62 8.28
N GLY A 221 18.26 8.93 8.12
CA GLY A 221 19.29 9.83 7.62
C GLY A 221 18.77 11.25 7.48
N SER A 222 19.67 12.21 7.43
CA SER A 222 19.30 13.62 7.26
C SER A 222 18.72 13.85 5.86
N GLY A 223 17.47 14.33 5.80
CA GLY A 223 16.79 14.64 4.54
C GLY A 223 16.28 13.43 3.74
N VAL A 224 16.41 12.22 4.29
CA VAL A 224 15.87 10.99 3.67
C VAL A 224 14.71 10.48 4.51
N ASN A 225 13.60 10.13 3.84
CA ASN A 225 12.44 9.52 4.49
C ASN A 225 12.00 10.24 5.78
N THR A 226 11.85 11.55 5.71
CA THR A 226 11.52 12.40 6.88
C THR A 226 10.21 11.99 7.55
N ALA A 227 9.29 11.40 6.80
CA ALA A 227 8.03 10.86 7.30
C ALA A 227 8.17 9.48 7.98
N LYS A 228 9.37 8.87 7.96
CA LYS A 228 9.66 7.55 8.55
C LYS A 228 8.74 6.43 8.09
N ILE A 229 8.47 6.37 6.80
CA ILE A 229 7.63 5.35 6.21
C ILE A 229 8.46 4.10 5.93
N TYR A 230 7.93 2.94 6.32
CA TYR A 230 8.61 1.66 6.16
C TYR A 230 8.57 1.14 4.72
N ASN A 231 9.69 0.60 4.27
CA ASN A 231 9.73 -0.40 3.20
C ASN A 231 9.46 -1.78 3.80
N TYR A 232 8.74 -2.62 3.08
CA TYR A 232 8.27 -3.89 3.61
C TYR A 232 8.72 -5.08 2.76
N SER A 233 8.83 -6.25 3.40
CA SER A 233 8.80 -7.53 2.71
C SER A 233 7.38 -7.85 2.22
N SER A 234 7.23 -8.92 1.45
CA SER A 234 5.93 -9.58 1.31
C SER A 234 5.36 -9.96 2.67
N VAL A 235 4.07 -10.28 2.71
CA VAL A 235 3.39 -10.78 3.89
C VAL A 235 3.53 -12.29 3.96
N TYR A 236 3.78 -12.81 5.14
CA TYR A 236 3.84 -14.25 5.43
C TYR A 236 2.66 -14.64 6.32
N LYS A 237 1.92 -15.65 5.92
CA LYS A 237 0.88 -16.27 6.74
C LYS A 237 1.48 -17.41 7.55
N MET A 238 1.27 -17.41 8.85
CA MET A 238 1.65 -18.44 9.78
C MET A 238 0.38 -19.13 10.31
N ASP A 239 0.32 -20.45 10.21
CA ASP A 239 -0.81 -21.20 10.71
C ASP A 239 -0.93 -21.16 12.25
N GLN A 240 -2.10 -21.56 12.75
CA GLN A 240 -2.44 -21.53 14.17
C GLN A 240 -1.55 -22.42 15.06
N ASP A 241 -0.83 -23.37 14.49
CA ASP A 241 0.05 -24.31 15.19
C ASP A 241 1.54 -23.95 14.97
N TYR A 242 1.84 -22.83 14.29
CA TYR A 242 3.17 -22.29 13.98
C TYR A 242 4.05 -23.19 13.09
N GLN A 243 3.45 -24.21 12.46
CA GLN A 243 4.20 -25.21 11.69
C GLN A 243 4.48 -24.75 10.26
N ASN A 244 3.55 -24.00 9.66
CA ASN A 244 3.66 -23.56 8.28
C ASN A 244 3.68 -22.05 8.22
N ILE A 245 4.78 -21.50 7.67
CA ILE A 245 4.92 -20.08 7.38
C ILE A 245 5.12 -19.95 5.88
N THR A 246 4.15 -19.37 5.19
CA THR A 246 4.13 -19.26 3.73
C THR A 246 3.95 -17.82 3.28
N GLU A 247 4.64 -17.42 2.22
CA GLU A 247 4.48 -16.11 1.60
C GLU A 247 3.12 -16.00 0.91
N ILE A 248 2.42 -14.89 1.09
CA ILE A 248 1.19 -14.57 0.35
C ILE A 248 1.59 -13.97 -1.00
N THR A 249 1.40 -14.73 -2.06
CA THR A 249 1.67 -14.29 -3.44
C THR A 249 0.42 -13.79 -4.16
N ASN A 250 -0.75 -14.27 -3.77
CA ASN A 250 -2.03 -13.86 -4.34
C ASN A 250 -2.89 -13.07 -3.33
N TRP A 251 -3.16 -11.82 -3.65
CA TRP A 251 -3.94 -10.91 -2.82
C TRP A 251 -5.43 -10.89 -3.18
N ASP A 252 -5.82 -11.51 -4.27
CA ASP A 252 -7.18 -11.48 -4.82
C ASP A 252 -7.97 -12.77 -4.53
N GLU A 253 -7.35 -13.80 -3.94
CA GLU A 253 -7.97 -15.12 -3.70
C GLU A 253 -8.53 -15.35 -2.27
N GLU A 254 -8.71 -14.31 -1.46
CA GLU A 254 -9.39 -14.46 -0.16
C GLU A 254 -10.55 -13.46 0.04
#